data_4571c04ba2510ffee7dd290180b2a21f
#
_entry.id   4571c04ba2510ffee7dd290180b2a21f
#
_cell.length_a   1.000
_cell.length_b   1.000
_cell.length_c   1.000
_cell.angle_alpha   90.00
_cell.angle_beta   90.00
_cell.angle_gamma   90.00
#
_symmetry.space_group_name_H-M   'P 1'
#
loop_
_entity.id
_entity.type
_entity.pdbx_description
1 polymer ?
#
loop_
_entity_poly.entity_id
_entity_poly.type
_entity_poly.pdbx_seq_one_letter_code
_entity_poly.pdbx_strand_id
1 'polypeptide(L)'
;GIMAVLLIYQYIAFERSYDRYFDNANRIQRLVFYRYYSTGLDKSVGNNYIVGQTAYERIPAIENFCRCKRETQYIQAGDEIFKEDRTIFADSSFFDIFSYDLISGNKTEFLRSPDDVILTESLAKKYFGDQDPVGKIIYRVNPGKKPLTVQGVVKDIKPNSHLKFDLVISLSTIT
;
A
#
# COMPACT_ATOMS: atom_id res chain seq x y z
N GLY A 1 -14.76 28.57 -25.22
CA GLY A 1 -15.67 29.18 -24.34
C GLY A 1 -15.78 28.56 -22.96
N ILE A 2 -16.88 28.80 -22.26
CA ILE A 2 -17.13 28.41 -20.86
C ILE A 2 -16.93 26.90 -20.62
N MET A 3 -17.36 26.05 -21.54
CA MET A 3 -17.23 24.61 -21.44
C MET A 3 -15.77 24.14 -21.28
N ALA A 4 -14.84 24.72 -22.04
CA ALA A 4 -13.42 24.40 -21.92
C ALA A 4 -12.86 24.84 -20.57
N VAL A 5 -13.28 25.99 -20.06
CA VAL A 5 -12.87 26.47 -18.73
C VAL A 5 -13.36 25.54 -17.63
N LEU A 6 -14.61 25.05 -17.69
CA LEU A 6 -15.17 24.11 -16.74
C LEU A 6 -14.43 22.77 -16.77
N LEU A 7 -14.10 22.23 -17.94
CA LEU A 7 -13.33 20.99 -18.07
C LEU A 7 -11.91 21.13 -17.48
N ILE A 8 -11.23 22.25 -17.78
CA ILE A 8 -9.91 22.53 -17.21
C ILE A 8 -10.00 22.66 -15.69
N TYR A 9 -11.01 23.36 -15.18
CA TYR A 9 -11.23 23.50 -13.75
C TYR A 9 -11.47 22.14 -13.06
N GLN A 10 -12.33 21.28 -13.64
CA GLN A 10 -12.58 19.95 -13.14
C GLN A 10 -11.31 19.09 -13.14
N TYR A 11 -10.53 19.16 -14.21
CA TYR A 11 -9.25 18.45 -14.28
C TYR A 11 -8.27 18.92 -13.20
N ILE A 12 -8.08 20.22 -13.05
CA ILE A 12 -7.21 20.79 -12.01
C ILE A 12 -7.71 20.42 -10.61
N ALA A 13 -9.03 20.48 -10.37
CA ALA A 13 -9.61 20.11 -9.08
C ALA A 13 -9.37 18.62 -8.77
N PHE A 14 -9.52 17.73 -9.75
CA PHE A 14 -9.24 16.32 -9.63
C PHE A 14 -7.75 16.06 -9.34
N GLU A 15 -6.83 16.66 -10.12
CA GLU A 15 -5.39 16.54 -9.89
C GLU A 15 -4.97 17.02 -8.49
N ARG A 16 -5.58 18.11 -8.00
CA ARG A 16 -5.33 18.64 -6.68
C ARG A 16 -5.93 17.82 -5.54
N SER A 17 -6.82 16.88 -5.84
CA SER A 17 -7.49 16.02 -4.85
C SER A 17 -6.69 14.76 -4.51
N TYR A 18 -5.58 14.47 -5.23
CA TYR A 18 -4.79 13.27 -5.02
C TYR A 18 -4.27 13.16 -3.58
N ASP A 19 -4.51 11.99 -2.96
CA ASP A 19 -4.09 11.60 -1.60
C ASP A 19 -4.53 12.54 -0.47
N ARG A 20 -5.38 13.53 -0.75
CA ARG A 20 -5.87 14.50 0.26
C ARG A 20 -6.95 13.94 1.17
N TYR A 21 -7.43 12.73 0.90
CA TYR A 21 -8.47 12.09 1.70
C TYR A 21 -7.93 11.38 2.95
N PHE A 22 -6.61 11.28 3.09
CA PHE A 22 -6.01 10.77 4.32
C PHE A 22 -6.07 11.83 5.44
N ASP A 23 -6.40 11.42 6.67
CA ASP A 23 -6.54 12.32 7.82
C ASP A 23 -5.27 13.16 8.05
N ASN A 24 -4.11 12.58 7.83
CA ASN A 24 -2.81 13.21 8.00
C ASN A 24 -2.13 13.62 6.68
N ALA A 25 -2.89 13.82 5.59
CA ALA A 25 -2.32 14.08 4.26
C ALA A 25 -1.25 15.20 4.24
N ASN A 26 -1.46 16.26 5.00
CA ASN A 26 -0.51 17.39 5.08
C ASN A 26 0.80 17.08 5.83
N ARG A 27 0.86 15.96 6.55
CA ARG A 27 2.01 15.52 7.35
C ARG A 27 2.73 14.34 6.74
N ILE A 28 2.11 13.69 5.75
CA ILE A 28 2.70 12.55 5.05
C ILE A 28 3.68 13.08 4.00
N GLN A 29 4.93 12.66 4.10
CA GLN A 29 5.98 13.04 3.16
C GLN A 29 6.66 11.80 2.60
N ARG A 30 7.04 11.87 1.34
CA ARG A 30 7.80 10.81 0.68
C ARG A 30 9.27 11.16 0.68
N LEU A 31 10.10 10.24 1.17
CA LEU A 31 11.54 10.38 1.12
C LEU A 31 12.04 10.20 -0.32
N VAL A 32 12.83 11.14 -0.79
CA VAL A 32 13.41 11.15 -2.14
C VAL A 32 14.93 11.30 -2.01
N PHE A 33 15.67 10.48 -2.78
CA PHE A 33 17.12 10.58 -2.86
C PHE A 33 17.55 11.34 -4.10
N TYR A 34 18.53 12.21 -3.92
CA TYR A 34 19.28 12.83 -4.99
C TYR A 34 20.68 12.22 -5.01
N ARG A 35 21.05 11.58 -6.12
CA ARG A 35 22.39 11.06 -6.34
C ARG A 35 23.10 11.93 -7.35
N TYR A 36 24.29 12.40 -6.98
CA TYR A 36 25.13 13.19 -7.86
C TYR A 36 26.14 12.25 -8.53
N TYR A 37 26.06 12.14 -9.83
CA TYR A 37 27.03 11.44 -10.66
C TYR A 37 27.82 12.44 -11.48
N SER A 38 28.98 12.03 -12.03
CA SER A 38 29.77 12.84 -12.98
C SER A 38 28.95 13.22 -14.23
N THR A 39 27.92 12.46 -14.55
CA THR A 39 27.02 12.66 -15.70
C THR A 39 25.77 13.48 -15.37
N GLY A 40 25.55 13.87 -14.11
CA GLY A 40 24.39 14.66 -13.71
C GLY A 40 23.71 14.21 -12.41
N LEU A 41 22.56 14.82 -12.14
CA LEU A 41 21.73 14.55 -10.96
C LEU A 41 20.67 13.49 -11.29
N ASP A 42 20.69 12.39 -10.54
CA ASP A 42 19.62 11.38 -10.56
C ASP A 42 18.71 11.54 -9.35
N LYS A 43 17.40 11.56 -9.61
CA LYS A 43 16.36 11.61 -8.58
C LYS A 43 15.71 10.23 -8.45
N SER A 44 15.96 9.55 -7.34
CA SER A 44 15.41 8.23 -7.07
C SER A 44 14.44 8.25 -5.88
N VAL A 45 13.35 7.51 -6.02
CA VAL A 45 12.39 7.23 -4.93
C VAL A 45 12.62 5.86 -4.30
N GLY A 46 13.47 5.04 -4.91
CA GLY A 46 13.90 3.75 -4.38
C GLY A 46 15.03 3.96 -3.37
N ASN A 47 14.75 3.69 -2.10
CA ASN A 47 15.67 3.91 -1.00
C ASN A 47 16.20 2.59 -0.45
N ASN A 48 17.42 2.61 0.11
CA ASN A 48 17.86 1.52 0.95
C ASN A 48 16.92 1.40 2.15
N TYR A 49 16.57 0.17 2.51
CA TYR A 49 15.53 -0.11 3.50
C TYR A 49 15.84 0.47 4.90
N ILE A 50 17.12 0.65 5.24
CA ILE A 50 17.56 1.20 6.54
C ILE A 50 17.31 2.70 6.70
N VAL A 51 17.14 3.43 5.61
CA VAL A 51 17.12 4.90 5.66
C VAL A 51 15.89 5.45 6.38
N GLY A 52 14.73 4.83 6.20
CA GLY A 52 13.51 5.22 6.91
C GLY A 52 13.67 5.10 8.41
N GLN A 53 14.22 4.00 8.89
CA GLN A 53 14.50 3.76 10.30
C GLN A 53 15.54 4.75 10.85
N THR A 54 16.65 4.95 10.15
CA THR A 54 17.70 5.89 10.56
C THR A 54 17.18 7.33 10.64
N ALA A 55 16.33 7.74 9.69
CA ALA A 55 15.72 9.06 9.71
C ALA A 55 14.79 9.22 10.92
N TYR A 56 13.97 8.23 11.20
CA TYR A 56 13.08 8.21 12.37
C TYR A 56 13.86 8.32 13.69
N GLU A 57 14.97 7.58 13.83
CA GLU A 57 15.80 7.60 15.03
C GLU A 57 16.57 8.93 15.25
N ARG A 58 16.91 9.63 14.15
CA ARG A 58 17.78 10.83 14.21
C ARG A 58 17.05 12.15 14.07
N ILE A 59 15.83 12.15 13.58
CA ILE A 59 15.07 13.39 13.31
C ILE A 59 13.82 13.41 14.17
N PRO A 60 13.80 14.15 15.30
CA PRO A 60 12.68 14.16 16.25
C PRO A 60 11.33 14.63 15.66
N ALA A 61 11.37 15.33 14.51
CA ALA A 61 10.16 15.77 13.82
C ALA A 61 9.45 14.66 13.05
N ILE A 62 10.09 13.48 12.88
CA ILE A 62 9.49 12.31 12.23
C ILE A 62 8.78 11.49 13.31
N GLU A 63 7.46 11.47 13.26
CA GLU A 63 6.63 10.76 14.24
C GLU A 63 6.48 9.27 13.94
N ASN A 64 6.53 8.90 12.66
CA ASN A 64 6.43 7.51 12.20
C ASN A 64 7.01 7.38 10.79
N PHE A 65 7.32 6.16 10.37
CA PHE A 65 7.75 5.87 9.00
C PHE A 65 7.16 4.54 8.51
N CYS A 66 7.07 4.39 7.22
CA CYS A 66 6.64 3.15 6.59
C CYS A 66 7.45 2.90 5.32
N ARG A 67 7.97 1.69 5.20
CA ARG A 67 8.58 1.20 3.96
C ARG A 67 7.52 0.50 3.14
N CYS A 68 7.51 0.77 1.84
CA CYS A 68 6.60 0.15 0.90
C CYS A 68 7.38 -0.35 -0.32
N LYS A 69 7.15 -1.60 -0.72
CA LYS A 69 7.67 -2.19 -1.95
C LYS A 69 6.51 -2.68 -2.80
N ARG A 70 6.44 -2.23 -4.05
CA ARG A 70 5.47 -2.75 -5.02
C ARG A 70 6.10 -3.91 -5.79
N GLU A 71 5.36 -4.99 -5.93
CA GLU A 71 5.81 -6.16 -6.66
C GLU A 71 4.61 -7.00 -7.09
N THR A 72 4.60 -7.43 -8.36
CA THR A 72 3.60 -8.38 -8.85
C THR A 72 3.72 -9.71 -8.11
N GLN A 73 2.62 -10.25 -7.62
CA GLN A 73 2.59 -11.54 -6.93
C GLN A 73 1.61 -12.50 -7.62
N TYR A 74 1.89 -13.79 -7.47
CA TYR A 74 0.97 -14.86 -7.83
C TYR A 74 0.34 -15.41 -6.57
N ILE A 75 -0.97 -15.28 -6.46
CA ILE A 75 -1.74 -15.64 -5.26
C ILE A 75 -2.67 -16.80 -5.61
N GLN A 76 -2.59 -17.87 -4.87
CA GLN A 76 -3.54 -18.96 -4.92
C GLN A 76 -4.63 -18.74 -3.88
N ALA A 77 -5.89 -18.65 -4.32
CA ALA A 77 -7.07 -18.64 -3.47
C ALA A 77 -7.97 -19.82 -3.89
N GLY A 78 -8.18 -20.76 -2.97
CA GLY A 78 -8.79 -22.05 -3.32
C GLY A 78 -7.93 -22.83 -4.33
N ASP A 79 -8.54 -23.25 -5.44
CA ASP A 79 -7.86 -24.00 -6.50
C ASP A 79 -7.31 -23.11 -7.63
N GLU A 80 -7.59 -21.82 -7.60
CA GLU A 80 -7.19 -20.89 -8.65
C GLU A 80 -5.95 -20.07 -8.27
N ILE A 81 -5.12 -19.75 -9.27
CA ILE A 81 -3.95 -18.89 -9.14
C ILE A 81 -4.20 -17.61 -9.94
N PHE A 82 -4.09 -16.48 -9.25
CA PHE A 82 -4.27 -15.14 -9.79
C PHE A 82 -2.95 -14.38 -9.83
N LYS A 83 -2.73 -13.64 -10.92
CA LYS A 83 -1.64 -12.67 -11.03
C LYS A 83 -2.14 -11.33 -10.50
N GLU A 84 -1.53 -10.85 -9.42
CA GLU A 84 -1.91 -9.59 -8.76
C GLU A 84 -0.80 -8.55 -8.95
N ASP A 85 -1.01 -7.65 -9.91
CA ASP A 85 -0.03 -6.62 -10.28
C ASP A 85 0.02 -5.44 -9.29
N ARG A 86 -1.03 -5.28 -8.50
CA ARG A 86 -1.15 -4.20 -7.51
C ARG A 86 -0.94 -4.70 -6.08
N THR A 87 0.15 -5.43 -5.87
CA THR A 87 0.56 -5.86 -4.53
C THR A 87 1.55 -4.88 -3.92
N ILE A 88 1.36 -4.57 -2.64
CA ILE A 88 2.31 -3.79 -1.83
C ILE A 88 2.78 -4.67 -0.66
N PHE A 89 4.10 -4.72 -0.45
CA PHE A 89 4.68 -5.13 0.83
C PHE A 89 4.90 -3.88 1.66
N ALA A 90 4.41 -3.87 2.91
CA ALA A 90 4.49 -2.71 3.78
C ALA A 90 4.81 -3.08 5.23
N ASP A 91 5.37 -2.12 5.95
CA ASP A 91 5.54 -2.21 7.40
C ASP A 91 4.19 -2.15 8.12
N SER A 92 4.14 -2.62 9.36
CA SER A 92 2.93 -2.58 10.20
C SER A 92 2.37 -1.17 10.43
N SER A 93 3.23 -0.14 10.33
CA SER A 93 2.84 1.28 10.42
C SER A 93 2.05 1.80 9.21
N PHE A 94 1.93 1.02 8.13
CA PHE A 94 1.25 1.44 6.90
C PHE A 94 -0.16 1.94 7.15
N PHE A 95 -0.96 1.15 7.87
CA PHE A 95 -2.33 1.52 8.16
C PHE A 95 -2.47 2.56 9.28
N ASP A 96 -1.42 2.82 10.07
CA ASP A 96 -1.38 3.91 11.05
C ASP A 96 -1.14 5.26 10.37
N ILE A 97 -0.27 5.27 9.34
CA ILE A 97 0.06 6.47 8.57
C ILE A 97 -1.05 6.79 7.56
N PHE A 98 -1.55 5.78 6.85
CA PHE A 98 -2.59 5.95 5.84
C PHE A 98 -3.95 5.49 6.38
N SER A 99 -4.89 6.44 6.47
CA SER A 99 -6.24 6.22 7.01
C SER A 99 -7.18 5.60 5.96
N TYR A 100 -6.96 4.31 5.63
CA TYR A 100 -7.88 3.57 4.78
C TYR A 100 -9.13 3.13 5.56
N ASP A 101 -10.30 3.21 4.91
CA ASP A 101 -11.57 2.80 5.48
C ASP A 101 -11.59 1.28 5.69
N LEU A 102 -11.76 0.85 6.94
CA LEU A 102 -11.87 -0.55 7.32
C LEU A 102 -13.28 -1.08 7.07
N ILE A 103 -13.38 -2.28 6.49
CA ILE A 103 -14.64 -3.03 6.36
C ILE A 103 -14.71 -4.14 7.41
N SER A 104 -13.65 -4.93 7.55
CA SER A 104 -13.60 -6.02 8.54
C SER A 104 -12.18 -6.26 9.03
N GLY A 105 -12.05 -6.89 10.20
CA GLY A 105 -10.79 -7.15 10.88
C GLY A 105 -10.50 -6.14 11.99
N ASN A 106 -9.30 -6.23 12.57
CA ASN A 106 -8.82 -5.32 13.61
C ASN A 106 -7.55 -4.60 13.16
N LYS A 107 -7.65 -3.29 12.93
CA LYS A 107 -6.54 -2.46 12.42
C LYS A 107 -5.27 -2.57 13.27
N THR A 108 -5.39 -2.76 14.59
CA THR A 108 -4.24 -2.87 15.49
C THR A 108 -3.43 -4.14 15.27
N GLU A 109 -4.02 -5.16 14.65
CA GLU A 109 -3.37 -6.43 14.34
C GLU A 109 -2.80 -6.50 12.91
N PHE A 110 -3.03 -5.47 12.08
CA PHE A 110 -2.64 -5.49 10.69
C PHE A 110 -1.13 -5.52 10.50
N LEU A 111 -0.66 -6.45 9.67
CA LEU A 111 0.75 -6.61 9.27
C LEU A 111 1.74 -6.81 10.44
N ARG A 112 1.26 -7.34 11.56
CA ARG A 112 2.10 -7.63 12.75
C ARG A 112 2.92 -8.91 12.56
N SER A 113 2.37 -9.90 11.86
CA SER A 113 3.05 -11.15 11.54
C SER A 113 3.55 -11.16 10.09
N PRO A 114 4.62 -11.92 9.79
CA PRO A 114 5.12 -12.06 8.42
C PRO A 114 4.08 -12.56 7.43
N ASP A 115 3.16 -13.41 7.87
CA ASP A 115 2.16 -14.06 7.03
C ASP A 115 0.83 -13.28 6.95
N ASP A 116 0.80 -12.04 7.44
CA ASP A 116 -0.38 -11.20 7.40
C ASP A 116 -0.60 -10.59 6.01
N VAL A 117 -1.86 -10.62 5.58
CA VAL A 117 -2.31 -9.94 4.36
C VAL A 117 -3.63 -9.20 4.60
N ILE A 118 -3.73 -8.01 4.00
CA ILE A 118 -4.95 -7.19 3.97
C ILE A 118 -5.41 -7.12 2.53
N LEU A 119 -6.70 -7.29 2.30
CA LEU A 119 -7.31 -7.26 0.97
C LEU A 119 -8.17 -6.01 0.79
N THR A 120 -8.35 -5.57 -0.44
CA THR A 120 -9.44 -4.66 -0.78
C THR A 120 -10.76 -5.42 -0.88
N GLU A 121 -11.88 -4.70 -0.78
CA GLU A 121 -13.24 -5.25 -0.88
C GLU A 121 -13.45 -6.04 -2.18
N SER A 122 -13.10 -5.46 -3.30
CA SER A 122 -13.21 -6.12 -4.62
C SER A 122 -12.37 -7.39 -4.69
N LEU A 123 -11.15 -7.39 -4.15
CA LEU A 123 -10.30 -8.58 -4.17
C LEU A 123 -10.80 -9.66 -3.22
N ALA A 124 -11.26 -9.28 -2.02
CA ALA A 124 -11.88 -10.20 -1.08
C ALA A 124 -13.10 -10.90 -1.69
N LYS A 125 -13.96 -10.14 -2.38
CA LYS A 125 -15.10 -10.68 -3.10
C LYS A 125 -14.70 -11.60 -4.25
N LYS A 126 -13.64 -11.26 -4.98
CA LYS A 126 -13.08 -12.10 -6.07
C LYS A 126 -12.64 -13.47 -5.55
N TYR A 127 -11.98 -13.53 -4.37
CA TYR A 127 -11.42 -14.75 -3.83
C TYR A 127 -12.42 -15.60 -3.05
N PHE A 128 -13.34 -14.98 -2.34
CA PHE A 128 -14.20 -15.65 -1.35
C PHE A 128 -15.70 -15.47 -1.58
N GLY A 129 -16.09 -14.69 -2.60
CA GLY A 129 -17.51 -14.37 -2.84
C GLY A 129 -18.10 -13.60 -1.65
N ASP A 130 -19.21 -14.09 -1.13
CA ASP A 130 -19.92 -13.46 0.01
C ASP A 130 -19.50 -14.04 1.38
N GLN A 131 -18.47 -14.90 1.41
CA GLN A 131 -17.97 -15.47 2.67
C GLN A 131 -17.05 -14.48 3.38
N ASP A 132 -17.06 -14.49 4.73
CA ASP A 132 -16.11 -13.70 5.52
C ASP A 132 -14.67 -14.13 5.19
N PRO A 133 -13.81 -13.21 4.70
CA PRO A 133 -12.45 -13.51 4.35
C PRO A 133 -11.49 -13.51 5.55
N VAL A 134 -11.85 -12.88 6.69
CA VAL A 134 -10.96 -12.73 7.84
C VAL A 134 -10.64 -14.10 8.45
N GLY A 135 -9.36 -14.35 8.70
CA GLY A 135 -8.84 -15.63 9.20
C GLY A 135 -8.64 -16.70 8.14
N LYS A 136 -9.10 -16.48 6.88
CA LYS A 136 -8.84 -17.44 5.79
C LYS A 136 -7.42 -17.37 5.30
N ILE A 137 -6.95 -18.48 4.73
CA ILE A 137 -5.59 -18.63 4.22
C ILE A 137 -5.62 -18.59 2.69
N ILE A 138 -4.76 -17.76 2.13
CA ILE A 138 -4.37 -17.76 0.72
C ILE A 138 -2.88 -18.07 0.63
N TYR A 139 -2.38 -18.37 -0.56
CA TYR A 139 -0.98 -18.73 -0.70
C TYR A 139 -0.27 -17.84 -1.71
N ARG A 140 0.86 -17.28 -1.32
CA ARG A 140 1.81 -16.69 -2.25
C ARG A 140 2.59 -17.81 -2.93
N VAL A 141 2.56 -17.86 -4.27
CA VAL A 141 3.12 -18.99 -5.02
C VAL A 141 4.62 -18.81 -5.33
N ASN A 142 5.11 -17.56 -5.45
CA ASN A 142 6.50 -17.25 -5.83
C ASN A 142 7.20 -16.32 -4.81
N PRO A 143 8.44 -16.60 -4.38
CA PRO A 143 9.20 -17.85 -4.49
C PRO A 143 8.74 -18.87 -3.46
N GLY A 144 8.35 -20.05 -3.94
CA GLY A 144 7.79 -21.13 -3.10
C GLY A 144 6.38 -20.82 -2.59
N LYS A 145 5.64 -21.84 -2.25
CA LYS A 145 4.27 -21.69 -1.72
C LYS A 145 4.31 -21.32 -0.25
N LYS A 146 3.94 -20.06 0.08
CA LYS A 146 3.87 -19.55 1.44
C LYS A 146 2.43 -19.20 1.82
N PRO A 147 1.92 -19.65 2.98
CA PRO A 147 0.60 -19.26 3.46
C PRO A 147 0.58 -17.78 3.83
N LEU A 148 -0.55 -17.13 3.60
CA LEU A 148 -0.86 -15.78 4.06
C LEU A 148 -2.24 -15.81 4.70
N THR A 149 -2.36 -15.25 5.91
CA THR A 149 -3.61 -15.16 6.66
C THR A 149 -4.25 -13.80 6.43
N VAL A 150 -5.50 -13.79 5.99
CA VAL A 150 -6.25 -12.54 5.80
C VAL A 150 -6.61 -11.97 7.17
N GLN A 151 -6.01 -10.82 7.53
CA GLN A 151 -6.26 -10.13 8.80
C GLN A 151 -7.37 -9.09 8.72
N GLY A 152 -7.70 -8.65 7.50
CA GLY A 152 -8.79 -7.70 7.33
C GLY A 152 -9.06 -7.31 5.89
N VAL A 153 -10.12 -6.54 5.73
CA VAL A 153 -10.56 -5.99 4.45
C VAL A 153 -10.73 -4.49 4.58
N VAL A 154 -10.19 -3.76 3.62
CA VAL A 154 -10.37 -2.31 3.48
C VAL A 154 -11.21 -2.00 2.23
N LYS A 155 -11.85 -0.83 2.20
CA LYS A 155 -12.54 -0.37 0.99
C LYS A 155 -11.59 -0.26 -0.18
N ASP A 156 -12.13 -0.36 -1.38
CA ASP A 156 -11.38 -0.15 -2.61
C ASP A 156 -10.72 1.23 -2.64
N ILE A 157 -9.53 1.26 -3.22
CA ILE A 157 -8.69 2.46 -3.24
C ILE A 157 -9.29 3.50 -4.18
N LYS A 158 -9.44 4.73 -3.71
CA LYS A 158 -10.01 5.84 -4.47
C LYS A 158 -9.21 6.07 -5.77
N PRO A 159 -9.87 6.45 -6.87
CA PRO A 159 -9.22 6.68 -8.17
C PRO A 159 -8.09 7.72 -8.10
N ASN A 160 -8.24 8.74 -7.24
CA ASN A 160 -7.29 9.82 -7.00
C ASN A 160 -6.27 9.49 -5.90
N SER A 161 -5.77 8.26 -5.86
CA SER A 161 -4.65 7.84 -5.00
C SER A 161 -3.43 7.44 -5.81
N HIS A 162 -2.24 7.83 -5.34
CA HIS A 162 -0.97 7.35 -5.85
C HIS A 162 -0.61 5.96 -5.31
N LEU A 163 -1.12 5.61 -4.11
CA LEU A 163 -0.92 4.30 -3.48
C LEU A 163 -2.06 3.35 -3.82
N LYS A 164 -2.13 2.92 -5.09
CA LYS A 164 -3.10 1.92 -5.54
C LYS A 164 -2.58 0.52 -5.25
N PHE A 165 -3.42 -0.27 -4.57
CA PHE A 165 -3.17 -1.68 -4.31
C PHE A 165 -4.50 -2.45 -4.29
N ASP A 166 -4.41 -3.76 -4.46
CA ASP A 166 -5.50 -4.72 -4.24
C ASP A 166 -5.24 -5.55 -2.99
N LEU A 167 -3.95 -5.78 -2.67
CA LEU A 167 -3.55 -6.44 -1.43
C LEU A 167 -2.28 -5.83 -0.86
N VAL A 168 -2.18 -5.84 0.48
CA VAL A 168 -0.98 -5.46 1.22
C VAL A 168 -0.51 -6.66 2.03
N ILE A 169 0.75 -7.04 1.84
CA ILE A 169 1.40 -8.13 2.56
C ILE A 169 2.42 -7.52 3.53
N SER A 170 2.59 -8.13 4.69
CA SER A 170 3.61 -7.71 5.64
C SER A 170 5.00 -7.71 5.00
N LEU A 171 5.76 -6.61 5.16
CA LEU A 171 7.11 -6.50 4.62
C LEU A 171 8.07 -7.50 5.25
N SER A 172 7.84 -7.90 6.51
CA SER A 172 8.62 -8.91 7.22
C SER A 172 8.58 -10.31 6.58
N THR A 173 7.67 -10.54 5.63
CA THR A 173 7.66 -11.78 4.82
C THR A 173 8.89 -11.92 3.92
N ILE A 174 9.53 -10.81 3.53
CA ILE A 174 10.63 -10.75 2.55
C ILE A 174 11.93 -10.17 3.11
N THR A 175 11.94 -9.75 4.37
CA THR A 175 13.14 -9.35 5.12
C THR A 175 13.62 -10.47 6.04
#